data_a13a486585d8befb2a21cee696a5c5cc
#
_entry.id   a13a486585d8befb2a21cee696a5c5cc
#
_cell.length_a   1.000
_cell.length_b   1.000
_cell.length_c   1.000
_cell.angle_alpha   90.00
_cell.angle_beta   90.00
_cell.angle_gamma   90.00
#
_symmetry.space_group_name_H-M   'P 1'
#
loop_
_entity.id
_entity.type
_entity.pdbx_description
1 polymer ?
#
loop_
_entity_poly.entity_id
_entity_poly.type
_entity_poly.pdbx_seq_one_letter_code
_entity_poly.pdbx_strand_id
1 'polypeptide(L)'
;MISIRMPFWLRIISLLGVVLICTGVGLFGYRWYNHPVTLTVAIGSIDGEGAKAMLAIANQLAADGAPVRLKVIDTGTSVESGKQFAAGEVDLAAVRGDVGDLSQAQAIVVLSHVTVLLIAPPGSSIDGIDKLKGRTVGVLGGEANAKIVDVLNSSYNLARNKTVFKNLALEEARQAVQSKQVSALLVVIPLTERYLTLVKGFFPQGSKAVPVLIPIDSAAAIAEANRAYESFDVPAGTMRGSPPVPDDDLTTLRTSLYLVARKSLENDVAANLAQNILKVRRELLRDNPLFAQIAAPSIEQDAYLPVHPGALAFYNGTTQSFIDEYSNYIYLGPMILGGIASVLAAAWKFLGIGQPEFREGPLDTLYGLARRIRGVNSEGELSNIEEEIDNILKAERRMAEAGNENAVDAATLNVVAHRLENLIHDRRAMIAAKPPIASVA
;
A
#
# COMPACT_ATOMS: atom_id res chain seq x y z
N MET A 1 8.99 47.12 -28.36
CA MET A 1 8.94 45.85 -27.62
C MET A 1 9.54 44.77 -28.50
N ILE A 2 10.69 44.21 -28.11
CA ILE A 2 11.40 43.20 -28.91
C ILE A 2 10.65 41.87 -28.73
N SER A 3 9.91 41.43 -29.73
CA SER A 3 9.30 40.10 -29.74
C SER A 3 10.41 39.09 -30.01
N ILE A 4 10.90 38.44 -28.96
CA ILE A 4 11.86 37.35 -29.07
C ILE A 4 11.09 36.16 -29.67
N ARG A 5 11.15 36.00 -30.99
CA ARG A 5 10.64 34.78 -31.66
C ARG A 5 11.60 33.64 -31.34
N MET A 6 11.23 32.79 -30.38
CA MET A 6 11.99 31.57 -30.13
C MET A 6 12.03 30.72 -31.40
N PRO A 7 13.22 30.31 -31.88
CA PRO A 7 13.39 29.45 -33.04
C PRO A 7 12.68 28.12 -32.80
N PHE A 8 12.21 27.47 -33.86
CA PHE A 8 11.40 26.23 -33.79
C PHE A 8 12.07 25.11 -33.00
N TRP A 9 13.38 24.93 -33.16
CA TRP A 9 14.15 23.94 -32.40
C TRP A 9 14.15 24.17 -30.88
N LEU A 10 14.13 25.43 -30.45
CA LEU A 10 14.10 25.80 -29.01
C LEU A 10 12.72 25.48 -28.39
N ARG A 11 11.64 25.58 -29.18
CA ARG A 11 10.29 25.19 -28.75
C ARG A 11 10.19 23.65 -28.56
N ILE A 12 10.81 22.87 -29.46
CA ILE A 12 10.88 21.43 -29.36
C ILE A 12 11.65 21.04 -28.11
N ILE A 13 12.82 21.63 -27.85
CA ILE A 13 13.63 21.35 -26.66
C ILE A 13 12.86 21.71 -25.38
N SER A 14 12.16 22.85 -25.36
CA SER A 14 11.35 23.25 -24.21
C SER A 14 10.21 22.24 -23.94
N LEU A 15 9.52 21.79 -25.00
CA LEU A 15 8.44 20.80 -24.88
C LEU A 15 8.98 19.46 -24.39
N LEU A 16 10.11 19.02 -24.91
CA LEU A 16 10.80 17.78 -24.49
C LEU A 16 11.26 17.88 -23.03
N GLY A 17 11.77 19.04 -22.60
CA GLY A 17 12.11 19.33 -21.21
C GLY A 17 10.92 19.23 -20.27
N VAL A 18 9.77 19.82 -20.65
CA VAL A 18 8.54 19.75 -19.86
C VAL A 18 8.04 18.30 -19.76
N VAL A 19 8.03 17.54 -20.87
CA VAL A 19 7.65 16.12 -20.86
C VAL A 19 8.56 15.30 -19.94
N LEU A 20 9.88 15.51 -19.99
CA LEU A 20 10.84 14.84 -19.12
C LEU A 20 10.61 15.18 -17.65
N ILE A 21 10.37 16.45 -17.33
CA ILE A 21 10.05 16.87 -15.94
C ILE A 21 8.75 16.24 -15.47
N CYS A 22 7.69 16.29 -16.26
CA CYS A 22 6.40 15.66 -15.92
C CYS A 22 6.54 14.15 -15.71
N THR A 23 7.28 13.47 -16.59
CA THR A 23 7.57 12.03 -16.45
C THR A 23 8.39 11.75 -15.20
N GLY A 24 9.42 12.55 -14.93
CA GLY A 24 10.26 12.42 -13.73
C GLY A 24 9.48 12.63 -12.45
N VAL A 25 8.64 13.67 -12.38
CA VAL A 25 7.75 13.93 -11.23
C VAL A 25 6.73 12.81 -11.07
N GLY A 26 6.15 12.33 -12.18
CA GLY A 26 5.21 11.22 -12.16
C GLY A 26 5.84 9.92 -11.64
N LEU A 27 7.03 9.57 -12.12
CA LEU A 27 7.78 8.39 -11.65
C LEU A 27 8.24 8.53 -10.19
N PHE A 28 8.68 9.72 -9.80
CA PHE A 28 9.06 10.01 -8.40
C PHE A 28 7.85 9.91 -7.48
N GLY A 29 6.71 10.50 -7.84
CA GLY A 29 5.47 10.42 -7.09
C GLY A 29 4.96 8.98 -6.99
N TYR A 30 4.99 8.21 -8.09
CA TYR A 30 4.65 6.80 -8.10
C TYR A 30 5.56 5.98 -7.19
N ARG A 31 6.88 6.21 -7.23
CA ARG A 31 7.85 5.52 -6.38
C ARG A 31 7.71 5.89 -4.90
N TRP A 32 7.40 7.16 -4.60
CA TRP A 32 7.13 7.63 -3.25
C TRP A 32 5.86 6.99 -2.68
N TYR A 33 4.79 7.00 -3.45
CA TYR A 33 3.50 6.42 -3.04
C TYR A 33 3.59 4.91 -2.81
N ASN A 34 4.36 4.19 -3.63
CA ASN A 34 4.57 2.74 -3.53
C ASN A 34 5.74 2.33 -2.63
N HIS A 35 6.24 3.21 -1.76
CA HIS A 35 7.26 2.80 -0.80
C HIS A 35 6.64 1.82 0.22
N PRO A 36 7.21 0.59 0.37
CA PRO A 36 6.68 -0.38 1.32
C PRO A 36 6.83 0.15 2.75
N VAL A 37 5.76 0.09 3.52
CA VAL A 37 5.79 0.39 4.96
C VAL A 37 6.47 -0.77 5.68
N THR A 38 7.50 -0.49 6.48
CA THR A 38 8.18 -1.49 7.28
C THR A 38 7.67 -1.46 8.70
N LEU A 39 7.06 -2.58 9.15
CA LEU A 39 6.55 -2.76 10.49
C LEU A 39 7.45 -3.69 11.29
N THR A 40 7.71 -3.33 12.54
CA THR A 40 8.42 -4.16 13.51
C THR A 40 7.47 -5.14 14.15
N VAL A 41 7.84 -6.42 14.22
CA VAL A 41 7.03 -7.50 14.81
C VAL A 41 7.81 -8.18 15.93
N ALA A 42 7.35 -8.06 17.17
CA ALA A 42 7.88 -8.82 18.29
C ALA A 42 7.33 -10.24 18.26
N ILE A 43 8.22 -11.20 18.40
CA ILE A 43 7.88 -12.64 18.52
C ILE A 43 8.63 -13.22 19.72
N GLY A 44 8.10 -14.31 20.27
CA GLY A 44 8.83 -15.11 21.27
C GLY A 44 10.17 -15.63 20.71
N SER A 45 10.67 -16.73 21.28
CA SER A 45 11.94 -17.31 20.83
C SER A 45 11.94 -17.59 19.33
N ILE A 46 13.02 -17.17 18.65
CA ILE A 46 13.24 -17.38 17.21
C ILE A 46 13.29 -18.87 16.81
N ASP A 47 13.62 -19.73 17.76
CA ASP A 47 13.62 -21.19 17.56
C ASP A 47 12.20 -21.79 17.58
N GLY A 48 11.21 -21.04 18.06
CA GLY A 48 9.81 -21.44 18.08
C GLY A 48 9.19 -21.54 16.68
N GLU A 49 8.20 -22.41 16.51
CA GLU A 49 7.52 -22.56 15.22
C GLU A 49 6.75 -21.29 14.81
N GLY A 50 6.16 -20.58 15.77
CA GLY A 50 5.49 -19.32 15.48
C GLY A 50 6.44 -18.25 14.92
N ALA A 51 7.66 -18.21 15.44
CA ALA A 51 8.69 -17.32 14.95
C ALA A 51 9.17 -17.69 13.54
N LYS A 52 9.41 -18.99 13.31
CA LYS A 52 9.76 -19.52 11.99
C LYS A 52 8.67 -19.25 10.97
N ALA A 53 7.40 -19.42 11.36
CA ALA A 53 6.27 -19.08 10.51
C ALA A 53 6.24 -17.57 10.19
N MET A 54 6.46 -16.72 11.18
CA MET A 54 6.49 -15.25 10.97
C MET A 54 7.66 -14.83 10.08
N LEU A 55 8.84 -15.43 10.23
CA LEU A 55 9.99 -15.19 9.35
C LEU A 55 9.70 -15.63 7.91
N ALA A 56 9.05 -16.79 7.72
CA ALA A 56 8.66 -17.25 6.40
C ALA A 56 7.65 -16.30 5.75
N ILE A 57 6.65 -15.83 6.51
CA ILE A 57 5.70 -14.80 6.04
C ILE A 57 6.46 -13.51 5.65
N ALA A 58 7.35 -13.02 6.51
CA ALA A 58 8.12 -11.80 6.26
C ALA A 58 8.97 -11.91 4.98
N ASN A 59 9.64 -13.04 4.78
CA ASN A 59 10.45 -13.30 3.60
C ASN A 59 9.58 -13.39 2.32
N GLN A 60 8.43 -14.05 2.39
CA GLN A 60 7.53 -14.17 1.24
C GLN A 60 6.90 -12.81 0.88
N LEU A 61 6.45 -12.02 1.86
CA LEU A 61 5.98 -10.65 1.63
C LEU A 61 7.06 -9.80 0.95
N ALA A 62 8.33 -10.02 1.35
CA ALA A 62 9.46 -9.34 0.72
C ALA A 62 9.69 -9.80 -0.73
N ALA A 63 9.60 -11.09 -1.01
CA ALA A 63 9.77 -11.66 -2.35
C ALA A 63 8.64 -11.22 -3.30
N ASP A 64 7.41 -11.19 -2.83
CA ASP A 64 6.22 -10.79 -3.59
C ASP A 64 6.16 -9.27 -3.89
N GLY A 65 7.07 -8.47 -3.31
CA GLY A 65 7.01 -7.02 -3.46
C GLY A 65 5.79 -6.39 -2.76
N ALA A 66 5.29 -7.01 -1.68
CA ALA A 66 4.12 -6.53 -0.95
C ALA A 66 4.32 -5.08 -0.45
N PRO A 67 3.25 -4.27 -0.34
CA PRO A 67 3.33 -2.89 0.16
C PRO A 67 3.72 -2.81 1.64
N VAL A 68 3.68 -3.93 2.36
CA VAL A 68 4.09 -4.03 3.76
C VAL A 68 5.29 -4.97 3.89
N ARG A 69 6.29 -4.56 4.65
CA ARG A 69 7.47 -5.34 5.04
C ARG A 69 7.43 -5.62 6.53
N LEU A 70 7.86 -6.81 6.94
CA LEU A 70 7.95 -7.16 8.35
C LEU A 70 9.40 -7.31 8.76
N LYS A 71 9.78 -6.58 9.82
CA LYS A 71 11.06 -6.75 10.52
C LYS A 71 10.81 -7.51 11.80
N VAL A 72 11.16 -8.78 11.80
CA VAL A 72 10.94 -9.69 12.94
C VAL A 72 12.00 -9.45 14.01
N ILE A 73 11.56 -9.28 15.26
CA ILE A 73 12.40 -9.05 16.44
C ILE A 73 12.19 -10.21 17.41
N ASP A 74 13.28 -10.89 17.74
CA ASP A 74 13.30 -11.94 18.77
C ASP A 74 13.30 -11.30 20.17
N THR A 75 12.32 -11.63 20.97
CA THR A 75 12.19 -11.16 22.36
C THR A 75 12.47 -12.27 23.38
N GLY A 76 12.80 -13.47 22.92
CA GLY A 76 13.07 -14.64 23.76
C GLY A 76 11.81 -15.33 24.28
N THR A 77 10.79 -14.61 24.71
CA THR A 77 9.54 -15.16 25.25
C THR A 77 8.30 -14.41 24.74
N SER A 78 7.16 -15.11 24.70
CA SER A 78 5.87 -14.49 24.34
C SER A 78 5.41 -13.42 25.36
N VAL A 79 5.82 -13.55 26.61
CA VAL A 79 5.56 -12.57 27.67
C VAL A 79 6.30 -11.26 27.36
N GLU A 80 7.57 -11.37 26.97
CA GLU A 80 8.38 -10.20 26.62
C GLU A 80 7.90 -9.54 25.32
N SER A 81 7.45 -10.34 24.34
CA SER A 81 6.79 -9.78 23.15
C SER A 81 5.59 -8.91 23.53
N GLY A 82 4.75 -9.40 24.44
CA GLY A 82 3.60 -8.63 24.94
C GLY A 82 4.00 -7.37 25.69
N LYS A 83 5.07 -7.41 26.51
CA LYS A 83 5.60 -6.23 27.24
C LYS A 83 6.13 -5.16 26.28
N GLN A 84 6.95 -5.53 25.30
CA GLN A 84 7.49 -4.59 24.31
C GLN A 84 6.38 -3.97 23.46
N PHE A 85 5.36 -4.77 23.10
CA PHE A 85 4.19 -4.26 22.40
C PHE A 85 3.41 -3.26 23.26
N ALA A 86 3.13 -3.57 24.52
CA ALA A 86 2.44 -2.67 25.45
C ALA A 86 3.23 -1.38 25.70
N ALA A 87 4.56 -1.48 25.82
CA ALA A 87 5.47 -0.33 25.96
C ALA A 87 5.56 0.55 24.72
N GLY A 88 5.18 0.03 23.57
CA GLY A 88 5.23 0.77 22.35
C GLY A 88 6.52 0.72 21.57
N GLU A 89 7.33 -0.22 21.84
CA GLU A 89 8.64 -0.39 21.20
C GLU A 89 8.55 -1.07 19.83
N VAL A 90 7.42 -1.75 19.55
CA VAL A 90 7.14 -2.45 18.30
C VAL A 90 5.75 -2.11 17.77
N ASP A 91 5.56 -2.24 16.47
CA ASP A 91 4.28 -1.94 15.79
C ASP A 91 3.29 -3.10 15.93
N LEU A 92 3.81 -4.32 15.85
CA LEU A 92 3.06 -5.57 15.87
C LEU A 92 3.68 -6.54 16.89
N ALA A 93 2.87 -7.47 17.38
CA ALA A 93 3.37 -8.59 18.18
C ALA A 93 2.61 -9.90 17.87
N ALA A 94 3.33 -11.02 17.95
CA ALA A 94 2.71 -12.34 17.99
C ALA A 94 2.50 -12.73 19.45
N VAL A 95 1.26 -12.67 19.91
CA VAL A 95 0.90 -12.89 21.33
C VAL A 95 -0.24 -13.87 21.48
N ARG A 96 -0.21 -14.64 22.57
CA ARG A 96 -1.33 -15.48 22.97
C ARG A 96 -2.41 -14.62 23.64
N GLY A 97 -3.67 -14.93 23.39
CA GLY A 97 -4.80 -14.21 23.96
C GLY A 97 -4.81 -14.13 25.48
N ASP A 98 -4.20 -15.09 26.16
CA ASP A 98 -4.14 -15.17 27.62
C ASP A 98 -2.85 -14.60 28.23
N VAL A 99 -1.96 -13.97 27.44
CA VAL A 99 -0.65 -13.49 27.90
C VAL A 99 -0.53 -11.98 27.74
N GLY A 100 -0.10 -11.30 28.81
CA GLY A 100 0.20 -9.87 28.82
C GLY A 100 -1.03 -8.95 28.87
N ASP A 101 -0.77 -7.65 28.75
CA ASP A 101 -1.81 -6.61 28.64
C ASP A 101 -2.11 -6.35 27.16
N LEU A 102 -3.28 -6.77 26.72
CA LEU A 102 -3.77 -6.61 25.36
C LEU A 102 -4.81 -5.49 25.21
N SER A 103 -4.93 -4.58 26.19
CA SER A 103 -5.93 -3.51 26.18
C SER A 103 -5.80 -2.55 24.98
N GLN A 104 -4.58 -2.38 24.46
CA GLN A 104 -4.29 -1.56 23.27
C GLN A 104 -4.13 -2.39 21.99
N ALA A 105 -4.27 -3.71 22.09
CA ALA A 105 -4.11 -4.61 20.98
C ALA A 105 -5.40 -4.76 20.18
N GLN A 106 -5.24 -4.85 18.86
CA GLN A 106 -6.30 -5.21 17.92
C GLN A 106 -5.79 -6.33 17.01
N ALA A 107 -6.60 -7.37 16.83
CA ALA A 107 -6.21 -8.53 16.04
C ALA A 107 -6.13 -8.22 14.55
N ILE A 108 -5.05 -8.63 13.90
CA ILE A 108 -4.92 -8.62 12.44
C ILE A 108 -5.32 -9.99 11.89
N VAL A 109 -4.64 -11.06 12.35
CA VAL A 109 -4.93 -12.45 11.98
C VAL A 109 -4.73 -13.35 13.20
N VAL A 110 -5.40 -14.51 13.22
CA VAL A 110 -5.03 -15.65 14.07
C VAL A 110 -3.91 -16.38 13.36
N LEU A 111 -2.78 -16.58 14.05
CA LEU A 111 -1.63 -17.33 13.52
C LEU A 111 -1.78 -18.83 13.74
N SER A 112 -2.23 -19.23 14.94
CA SER A 112 -2.47 -20.62 15.30
C SER A 112 -3.32 -20.71 16.56
N HIS A 113 -3.79 -21.93 16.86
CA HIS A 113 -4.42 -22.25 18.12
C HIS A 113 -3.47 -23.13 18.94
N VAL A 114 -3.44 -22.90 20.25
CA VAL A 114 -2.69 -23.72 21.20
C VAL A 114 -3.65 -24.32 22.20
N THR A 115 -3.47 -25.62 22.48
CA THR A 115 -4.36 -26.41 23.31
C THR A 115 -3.71 -26.69 24.66
N VAL A 116 -4.48 -26.57 25.72
CA VAL A 116 -4.06 -26.88 27.07
C VAL A 116 -4.17 -28.39 27.26
N LEU A 117 -3.07 -29.04 27.51
CA LEU A 117 -3.04 -30.48 27.78
C LEU A 117 -2.54 -30.74 29.20
N LEU A 118 -3.34 -31.44 30.00
CA LEU A 118 -2.95 -32.03 31.25
C LEU A 118 -2.65 -33.52 31.02
N ILE A 119 -1.43 -33.96 31.30
CA ILE A 119 -0.96 -35.29 30.88
C ILE A 119 -0.31 -36.00 32.06
N ALA A 120 -0.84 -37.15 32.44
CA ALA A 120 -0.26 -38.00 33.44
C ALA A 120 0.61 -39.11 32.83
N PRO A 121 1.62 -39.62 33.55
CA PRO A 121 2.47 -40.71 33.07
C PRO A 121 1.68 -41.96 32.71
N PRO A 122 2.23 -42.82 31.82
CA PRO A 122 1.63 -44.09 31.47
C PRO A 122 1.32 -44.94 32.69
N GLY A 123 0.12 -45.53 32.75
CA GLY A 123 -0.34 -46.34 33.86
C GLY A 123 -0.73 -45.56 35.13
N SER A 124 -0.82 -44.23 35.02
CA SER A 124 -1.34 -43.39 36.11
C SER A 124 -2.83 -43.66 36.33
N SER A 125 -3.26 -43.60 37.58
CA SER A 125 -4.68 -43.60 37.97
C SER A 125 -5.30 -42.18 37.93
N ILE A 126 -4.54 -41.19 37.48
CA ILE A 126 -5.00 -39.79 37.37
C ILE A 126 -5.63 -39.62 36.00
N ASP A 127 -6.95 -39.75 35.94
CA ASP A 127 -7.78 -39.65 34.72
C ASP A 127 -8.78 -38.48 34.79
N GLY A 128 -8.74 -37.70 35.89
CA GLY A 128 -9.56 -36.50 36.10
C GLY A 128 -8.85 -35.46 36.95
N ILE A 129 -9.27 -34.18 36.86
CA ILE A 129 -8.69 -33.06 37.61
C ILE A 129 -8.85 -33.25 39.14
N ASP A 130 -9.93 -33.87 39.59
CA ASP A 130 -10.20 -34.19 40.99
C ASP A 130 -9.12 -35.07 41.62
N LYS A 131 -8.48 -35.94 40.81
CA LYS A 131 -7.39 -36.82 41.24
C LYS A 131 -6.02 -36.15 41.34
N LEU A 132 -5.92 -34.87 40.97
CA LEU A 132 -4.73 -34.04 41.17
C LEU A 132 -4.59 -33.57 42.64
N LYS A 133 -5.57 -33.84 43.50
CA LYS A 133 -5.53 -33.45 44.91
C LYS A 133 -4.28 -34.00 45.62
N GLY A 134 -3.53 -33.08 46.26
CA GLY A 134 -2.28 -33.42 46.95
C GLY A 134 -1.14 -33.84 46.01
N ARG A 135 -1.25 -33.59 44.72
CA ARG A 135 -0.23 -33.94 43.72
C ARG A 135 0.53 -32.72 43.26
N THR A 136 1.70 -32.96 42.70
CA THR A 136 2.49 -31.93 42.05
C THR A 136 2.31 -32.02 40.51
N VAL A 137 1.94 -30.92 39.90
CA VAL A 137 1.81 -30.76 38.44
C VAL A 137 2.98 -29.92 37.93
N GLY A 138 3.75 -30.49 37.00
CA GLY A 138 4.82 -29.74 36.32
C GLY A 138 4.22 -28.84 35.23
N VAL A 139 4.58 -27.56 35.22
CA VAL A 139 4.13 -26.59 34.23
C VAL A 139 5.27 -26.28 33.26
N LEU A 140 5.11 -26.60 31.99
CA LEU A 140 6.06 -26.25 30.95
C LEU A 140 5.67 -24.93 30.31
N GLY A 141 6.67 -24.09 30.02
CA GLY A 141 6.43 -22.74 29.43
C GLY A 141 6.40 -21.61 30.48
N GLY A 142 6.65 -21.91 31.74
CA GLY A 142 6.91 -20.93 32.80
C GLY A 142 5.83 -19.85 32.95
N GLU A 143 6.25 -18.60 33.00
CA GLU A 143 5.38 -17.41 33.20
C GLU A 143 4.27 -17.31 32.15
N ALA A 144 4.51 -17.76 30.92
CA ALA A 144 3.50 -17.72 29.87
C ALA A 144 2.25 -18.54 30.20
N ASN A 145 2.37 -19.56 31.09
CA ASN A 145 1.27 -20.42 31.51
C ASN A 145 0.74 -20.09 32.91
N ALA A 146 1.20 -19.02 33.55
CA ALA A 146 0.74 -18.63 34.87
C ALA A 146 -0.79 -18.41 34.91
N LYS A 147 -1.33 -17.68 33.91
CA LYS A 147 -2.77 -17.38 33.86
C LYS A 147 -3.65 -18.64 33.75
N ILE A 148 -3.26 -19.63 32.94
CA ILE A 148 -4.03 -20.87 32.86
C ILE A 148 -3.96 -21.65 34.16
N VAL A 149 -2.82 -21.63 34.85
CA VAL A 149 -2.70 -22.22 36.19
C VAL A 149 -3.66 -21.55 37.16
N ASP A 150 -3.74 -20.22 37.17
CA ASP A 150 -4.65 -19.46 38.04
C ASP A 150 -6.12 -19.76 37.71
N VAL A 151 -6.45 -19.86 36.43
CA VAL A 151 -7.80 -20.21 35.97
C VAL A 151 -8.18 -21.63 36.43
N LEU A 152 -7.30 -22.63 36.28
CA LEU A 152 -7.56 -23.96 36.74
C LEU A 152 -7.64 -24.03 38.28
N ASN A 153 -6.75 -23.30 38.97
CA ASN A 153 -6.78 -23.20 40.42
C ASN A 153 -8.10 -22.67 40.94
N SER A 154 -8.61 -21.58 40.33
CA SER A 154 -9.86 -20.96 40.76
C SER A 154 -11.08 -21.82 40.44
N SER A 155 -11.11 -22.42 39.23
CA SER A 155 -12.25 -23.23 38.77
C SER A 155 -12.43 -24.53 39.53
N TYR A 156 -11.32 -25.17 39.91
CA TYR A 156 -11.35 -26.50 40.59
C TYR A 156 -10.90 -26.47 42.05
N ASN A 157 -10.64 -25.29 42.63
CA ASN A 157 -10.13 -25.10 43.99
C ASN A 157 -8.84 -25.92 44.28
N LEU A 158 -7.96 -26.06 43.29
CA LEU A 158 -6.80 -26.95 43.33
C LEU A 158 -5.82 -26.60 44.48
N ALA A 159 -5.59 -25.32 44.73
CA ALA A 159 -4.75 -24.85 45.83
C ALA A 159 -5.29 -25.28 47.19
N ARG A 160 -6.61 -25.19 47.42
CA ARG A 160 -7.26 -25.73 48.65
C ARG A 160 -7.12 -27.24 48.76
N ASN A 161 -7.09 -27.90 47.62
CA ASN A 161 -6.91 -29.36 47.54
C ASN A 161 -5.43 -29.78 47.64
N LYS A 162 -4.52 -28.84 48.01
CA LYS A 162 -3.07 -29.07 48.16
C LYS A 162 -2.40 -29.52 46.85
N THR A 163 -2.95 -29.19 45.67
CA THR A 163 -2.25 -29.39 44.41
C THR A 163 -1.19 -28.32 44.26
N VAL A 164 0.02 -28.70 43.91
CA VAL A 164 1.16 -27.79 43.74
C VAL A 164 1.52 -27.73 42.25
N PHE A 165 1.59 -26.51 41.69
CA PHE A 165 2.11 -26.28 40.36
C PHE A 165 3.58 -25.86 40.45
N LYS A 166 4.45 -26.61 39.74
CA LYS A 166 5.90 -26.38 39.72
C LYS A 166 6.33 -26.07 38.31
N ASN A 167 6.88 -24.87 38.08
CA ASN A 167 7.48 -24.54 36.78
C ASN A 167 8.69 -25.44 36.52
N LEU A 168 8.77 -25.97 35.31
CA LEU A 168 9.84 -26.83 34.83
C LEU A 168 10.39 -26.30 33.50
N ALA A 169 11.70 -26.36 33.35
CA ALA A 169 12.30 -26.21 32.04
C ALA A 169 12.00 -27.44 31.16
N LEU A 170 12.02 -27.25 29.85
CA LEU A 170 11.70 -28.34 28.91
C LEU A 170 12.63 -29.54 29.06
N GLU A 171 13.89 -29.29 29.33
CA GLU A 171 14.94 -30.29 29.51
C GLU A 171 14.75 -31.08 30.79
N GLU A 172 14.17 -30.48 31.83
CA GLU A 172 13.91 -31.08 33.12
C GLU A 172 12.67 -31.99 33.16
N ALA A 173 11.73 -31.78 32.20
CA ALA A 173 10.42 -32.41 32.20
C ALA A 173 10.52 -33.96 32.27
N ARG A 174 11.38 -34.54 31.43
CA ARG A 174 11.59 -35.99 31.40
C ARG A 174 12.08 -36.51 32.74
N GLN A 175 13.09 -35.87 33.34
CA GLN A 175 13.66 -36.28 34.61
C GLN A 175 12.65 -36.13 35.75
N ALA A 176 11.89 -35.03 35.79
CA ALA A 176 10.86 -34.78 36.80
C ALA A 176 9.74 -35.83 36.77
N VAL A 177 9.35 -36.29 35.57
CA VAL A 177 8.38 -37.37 35.39
C VAL A 177 8.98 -38.71 35.85
N GLN A 178 10.19 -39.06 35.41
CA GLN A 178 10.85 -40.34 35.74
C GLN A 178 11.14 -40.48 37.22
N SER A 179 11.59 -39.40 37.87
CA SER A 179 11.87 -39.37 39.32
C SER A 179 10.61 -39.21 40.18
N LYS A 180 9.42 -39.17 39.56
CA LYS A 180 8.12 -38.97 40.22
C LYS A 180 8.03 -37.68 41.06
N GLN A 181 8.83 -36.66 40.70
CA GLN A 181 8.72 -35.32 41.29
C GLN A 181 7.40 -34.67 40.93
N VAL A 182 6.89 -34.97 39.74
CA VAL A 182 5.59 -34.52 39.26
C VAL A 182 4.71 -35.70 38.89
N SER A 183 3.42 -35.55 39.15
CA SER A 183 2.41 -36.59 38.92
C SER A 183 1.67 -36.38 37.59
N ALA A 184 1.71 -35.17 37.07
CA ALA A 184 1.19 -34.80 35.75
C ALA A 184 1.99 -33.60 35.19
N LEU A 185 1.90 -33.37 33.89
CA LEU A 185 2.44 -32.20 33.20
C LEU A 185 1.29 -31.35 32.63
N LEU A 186 1.40 -30.03 32.77
CA LEU A 186 0.58 -29.08 32.07
C LEU A 186 1.42 -28.47 30.95
N VAL A 187 0.93 -28.61 29.72
CA VAL A 187 1.57 -28.06 28.52
C VAL A 187 0.52 -27.29 27.68
N VAL A 188 0.94 -26.21 27.03
CA VAL A 188 0.08 -25.44 26.14
C VAL A 188 0.77 -25.35 24.78
N ILE A 189 0.28 -26.14 23.83
CA ILE A 189 0.96 -26.42 22.56
C ILE A 189 -0.03 -26.52 21.40
N PRO A 190 0.40 -26.23 20.15
CA PRO A 190 -0.35 -26.61 18.96
C PRO A 190 -0.43 -28.14 18.85
N LEU A 191 -1.56 -28.68 18.39
CA LEU A 191 -1.74 -30.11 18.15
C LEU A 191 -1.10 -30.53 16.81
N THR A 192 0.21 -30.34 16.69
CA THR A 192 0.97 -30.77 15.51
C THR A 192 1.82 -31.98 15.86
N GLU A 193 2.16 -32.80 14.86
CA GLU A 193 2.94 -34.05 15.07
C GLU A 193 4.26 -33.77 15.80
N ARG A 194 4.93 -32.66 15.49
CA ARG A 194 6.17 -32.25 16.14
C ARG A 194 6.02 -32.07 17.64
N TYR A 195 5.01 -31.28 18.07
CA TYR A 195 4.78 -31.04 19.51
C TYR A 195 4.23 -32.29 20.24
N LEU A 196 3.36 -33.03 19.57
CA LEU A 196 2.89 -34.30 20.12
C LEU A 196 4.02 -35.32 20.30
N THR A 197 4.98 -35.37 19.38
CA THR A 197 6.18 -36.18 19.48
C THR A 197 7.09 -35.72 20.63
N LEU A 198 7.26 -34.39 20.78
CA LEU A 198 8.00 -33.80 21.89
C LEU A 198 7.39 -34.23 23.25
N VAL A 199 6.08 -34.07 23.38
CA VAL A 199 5.35 -34.44 24.62
C VAL A 199 5.46 -35.93 24.92
N LYS A 200 5.32 -36.79 23.92
CA LYS A 200 5.54 -38.24 24.07
C LYS A 200 6.95 -38.54 24.58
N GLY A 201 7.94 -37.75 24.17
CA GLY A 201 9.33 -37.91 24.61
C GLY A 201 9.59 -37.64 26.08
N PHE A 202 8.70 -36.94 26.80
CA PHE A 202 8.84 -36.75 28.27
C PHE A 202 8.57 -38.02 29.08
N PHE A 203 7.87 -38.96 28.50
CA PHE A 203 7.45 -40.19 29.16
C PHE A 203 8.35 -41.39 28.79
N PRO A 204 8.45 -42.40 29.65
CA PRO A 204 9.23 -43.58 29.36
C PRO A 204 8.81 -44.25 28.04
N GLN A 205 9.79 -44.49 27.17
CA GLN A 205 9.59 -45.18 25.90
C GLN A 205 9.62 -46.69 26.11
N GLY A 206 8.83 -47.44 25.38
CA GLY A 206 8.91 -48.90 25.34
C GLY A 206 7.88 -49.69 26.14
N SER A 207 6.96 -49.05 26.85
CA SER A 207 5.80 -49.72 27.42
C SER A 207 4.61 -49.69 26.43
N LYS A 208 3.73 -50.69 26.51
CA LYS A 208 2.42 -50.66 25.84
C LYS A 208 1.52 -49.57 26.42
N ALA A 209 1.88 -49.03 27.57
CA ALA A 209 1.16 -47.98 28.24
C ALA A 209 1.44 -46.62 27.61
N VAL A 210 0.41 -45.81 27.40
CA VAL A 210 0.43 -44.49 26.81
C VAL A 210 0.17 -43.45 27.91
N PRO A 211 0.68 -42.21 27.78
CA PRO A 211 0.29 -41.15 28.69
C PRO A 211 -1.22 -40.97 28.74
N VAL A 212 -1.73 -40.64 29.92
CA VAL A 212 -3.16 -40.42 30.17
C VAL A 212 -3.42 -38.91 30.01
N LEU A 213 -4.29 -38.57 29.08
CA LEU A 213 -4.78 -37.20 28.98
C LEU A 213 -5.88 -36.96 30.00
N ILE A 214 -5.81 -35.86 30.74
CA ILE A 214 -6.77 -35.52 31.78
C ILE A 214 -7.73 -34.47 31.22
N PRO A 215 -9.04 -34.72 31.15
CA PRO A 215 -10.03 -33.79 30.63
C PRO A 215 -10.19 -32.57 31.54
N ILE A 216 -10.59 -31.45 30.96
CA ILE A 216 -11.01 -30.24 31.66
C ILE A 216 -12.53 -30.09 31.45
N ASP A 217 -13.31 -30.88 32.17
CA ASP A 217 -14.76 -31.03 31.99
C ASP A 217 -15.51 -29.70 32.06
N SER A 218 -15.01 -28.75 32.86
CA SER A 218 -15.59 -27.40 33.00
C SER A 218 -15.10 -26.40 31.93
N ALA A 219 -14.48 -26.87 30.83
CA ALA A 219 -13.88 -25.99 29.81
C ALA A 219 -14.87 -24.96 29.25
N ALA A 220 -16.11 -25.37 28.98
CA ALA A 220 -17.14 -24.46 28.50
C ALA A 220 -17.47 -23.35 29.52
N ALA A 221 -17.63 -23.69 30.80
CA ALA A 221 -17.90 -22.70 31.85
C ALA A 221 -16.69 -21.78 32.09
N ILE A 222 -15.45 -22.29 31.96
CA ILE A 222 -14.22 -21.52 32.05
C ILE A 222 -14.12 -20.56 30.88
N ALA A 223 -14.43 -20.99 29.67
CA ALA A 223 -14.41 -20.17 28.47
C ALA A 223 -15.43 -19.00 28.53
N GLU A 224 -16.62 -19.27 29.07
CA GLU A 224 -17.63 -18.20 29.31
C GLU A 224 -17.14 -17.18 30.33
N ALA A 225 -16.46 -17.59 31.39
CA ALA A 225 -15.90 -16.68 32.38
C ALA A 225 -14.63 -15.97 31.93
N ASN A 226 -13.87 -16.55 31.02
CA ASN A 226 -12.58 -16.06 30.52
C ASN A 226 -12.50 -16.19 29.00
N ARG A 227 -12.95 -15.19 28.28
CA ARG A 227 -13.04 -15.15 26.82
C ARG A 227 -11.68 -15.31 26.08
N ALA A 228 -10.54 -15.29 26.80
CA ALA A 228 -9.23 -15.64 26.26
C ALA A 228 -9.09 -17.12 25.90
N TYR A 229 -10.00 -17.97 26.43
CA TYR A 229 -10.04 -19.40 26.19
C TYR A 229 -11.33 -19.79 25.47
N GLU A 230 -11.25 -20.91 24.76
CA GLU A 230 -12.37 -21.59 24.13
C GLU A 230 -12.43 -23.04 24.65
N SER A 231 -13.64 -23.60 24.80
CA SER A 231 -13.80 -25.03 24.96
C SER A 231 -13.46 -25.73 23.66
N PHE A 232 -12.68 -26.78 23.75
CA PHE A 232 -12.19 -27.53 22.58
C PHE A 232 -12.10 -29.02 22.88
N ASP A 233 -12.58 -29.83 21.95
CA ASP A 233 -12.49 -31.28 22.04
C ASP A 233 -11.29 -31.77 21.23
N VAL A 234 -10.31 -32.36 21.92
CA VAL A 234 -9.16 -33.05 21.31
C VAL A 234 -9.67 -34.36 20.71
N PRO A 235 -9.56 -34.53 19.37
CA PRO A 235 -10.11 -35.72 18.73
C PRO A 235 -9.50 -37.03 19.26
N ALA A 236 -10.32 -38.08 19.33
CA ALA A 236 -9.88 -39.43 19.61
C ALA A 236 -8.70 -39.81 18.71
N GLY A 237 -7.70 -40.47 19.28
CA GLY A 237 -6.53 -40.91 18.53
C GLY A 237 -5.47 -39.85 18.25
N THR A 238 -5.63 -38.61 18.72
CA THR A 238 -4.67 -37.50 18.48
C THR A 238 -3.22 -37.85 18.88
N MET A 239 -3.01 -38.52 20.01
CA MET A 239 -1.67 -38.95 20.41
C MET A 239 -1.25 -40.26 19.80
N ARG A 240 -2.19 -41.18 19.56
CA ARG A 240 -1.95 -42.49 18.95
C ARG A 240 -3.24 -43.03 18.35
N GLY A 241 -3.17 -43.53 17.11
CA GLY A 241 -4.35 -43.97 16.37
C GLY A 241 -4.80 -45.39 16.72
N SER A 242 -3.90 -46.31 17.20
CA SER A 242 -4.27 -47.71 17.52
C SER A 242 -3.44 -48.26 18.66
N PRO A 243 -4.05 -48.71 19.79
CA PRO A 243 -5.38 -48.27 20.19
C PRO A 243 -5.42 -46.72 20.33
N PRO A 244 -6.58 -46.11 20.11
CA PRO A 244 -6.67 -44.65 20.09
C PRO A 244 -6.30 -44.05 21.46
N VAL A 245 -5.68 -42.87 21.43
CA VAL A 245 -5.36 -42.05 22.61
C VAL A 245 -5.52 -40.58 22.26
N PRO A 246 -6.44 -39.89 22.92
CA PRO A 246 -7.46 -40.43 23.83
C PRO A 246 -8.38 -41.44 23.11
N ASP A 247 -9.08 -42.27 23.85
CA ASP A 247 -10.01 -43.26 23.32
C ASP A 247 -11.30 -42.64 22.73
N ASP A 248 -11.78 -41.59 23.37
CA ASP A 248 -12.87 -40.71 22.89
C ASP A 248 -12.38 -39.27 22.79
N ASP A 249 -13.19 -38.38 22.20
CA ASP A 249 -12.92 -36.97 22.16
C ASP A 249 -12.81 -36.41 23.58
N LEU A 250 -11.74 -35.64 23.83
CA LEU A 250 -11.38 -35.18 25.18
C LEU A 250 -11.56 -33.67 25.27
N THR A 251 -12.50 -33.21 26.10
CA THR A 251 -12.76 -31.82 26.35
C THR A 251 -11.61 -31.14 27.10
N THR A 252 -11.16 -30.00 26.59
CA THR A 252 -10.10 -29.20 27.18
C THR A 252 -10.27 -27.70 26.78
N LEU A 253 -9.29 -26.91 27.16
CA LEU A 253 -9.21 -25.48 26.76
C LEU A 253 -8.22 -25.28 25.61
N ARG A 254 -8.55 -24.34 24.74
CA ARG A 254 -7.57 -23.79 23.79
C ARG A 254 -7.58 -22.26 23.85
N THR A 255 -6.51 -21.66 23.41
CA THR A 255 -6.39 -20.22 23.20
C THR A 255 -5.71 -19.94 21.88
N SER A 256 -5.92 -18.76 21.34
CA SER A 256 -5.39 -18.36 20.04
C SER A 256 -4.10 -17.56 20.18
N LEU A 257 -3.16 -17.81 19.27
CA LEU A 257 -2.01 -16.96 19.02
C LEU A 257 -2.37 -15.95 17.92
N TYR A 258 -2.38 -14.69 18.26
CA TYR A 258 -2.74 -13.59 17.36
C TYR A 258 -1.51 -12.85 16.88
N LEU A 259 -1.55 -12.39 15.64
CA LEU A 259 -0.78 -11.21 15.24
C LEU A 259 -1.63 -9.99 15.57
N VAL A 260 -1.14 -9.17 16.48
CA VAL A 260 -1.83 -7.96 16.91
C VAL A 260 -1.11 -6.70 16.44
N ALA A 261 -1.88 -5.66 16.21
CA ALA A 261 -1.42 -4.31 15.93
C ALA A 261 -1.94 -3.34 16.99
N ARG A 262 -1.33 -2.16 17.07
CA ARG A 262 -1.85 -1.07 17.87
C ARG A 262 -3.07 -0.45 17.23
N LYS A 263 -3.95 0.14 18.03
CA LYS A 263 -5.09 0.93 17.57
C LYS A 263 -4.69 2.11 16.67
N SER A 264 -3.45 2.59 16.80
CA SER A 264 -2.91 3.72 16.04
C SER A 264 -2.35 3.34 14.66
N LEU A 265 -2.28 2.06 14.32
CA LEU A 265 -1.86 1.64 12.99
C LEU A 265 -2.87 2.12 11.95
N GLU A 266 -2.40 2.63 10.82
CA GLU A 266 -3.27 3.08 9.74
C GLU A 266 -4.13 1.94 9.18
N ASN A 267 -5.41 2.24 8.91
CA ASN A 267 -6.36 1.23 8.45
C ASN A 267 -5.94 0.54 7.16
N ASP A 268 -5.38 1.30 6.21
CA ASP A 268 -4.93 0.76 4.92
C ASP A 268 -3.74 -0.17 5.08
N VAL A 269 -2.81 0.18 5.98
CA VAL A 269 -1.66 -0.67 6.30
C VAL A 269 -2.13 -1.98 6.94
N ALA A 270 -3.08 -1.92 7.87
CA ALA A 270 -3.64 -3.10 8.53
C ALA A 270 -4.44 -3.98 7.55
N ALA A 271 -5.24 -3.38 6.66
CA ALA A 271 -5.97 -4.09 5.61
C ALA A 271 -5.02 -4.80 4.64
N ASN A 272 -4.01 -4.08 4.14
CA ASN A 272 -2.98 -4.63 3.28
C ASN A 272 -2.19 -5.76 3.95
N LEU A 273 -1.87 -5.61 5.24
CA LEU A 273 -1.18 -6.65 6.00
C LEU A 273 -2.03 -7.92 6.10
N ALA A 274 -3.31 -7.82 6.50
CA ALA A 274 -4.22 -8.95 6.60
C ALA A 274 -4.39 -9.65 5.25
N GLN A 275 -4.63 -8.89 4.18
CA GLN A 275 -4.78 -9.40 2.82
C GLN A 275 -3.55 -10.16 2.35
N ASN A 276 -2.37 -9.57 2.49
CA ASN A 276 -1.13 -10.16 2.01
C ASN A 276 -0.71 -11.38 2.83
N ILE A 277 -0.92 -11.41 4.16
CA ILE A 277 -0.68 -12.59 4.98
C ILE A 277 -1.58 -13.75 4.52
N LEU A 278 -2.87 -13.53 4.27
CA LEU A 278 -3.76 -14.59 3.80
C LEU A 278 -3.46 -15.04 2.36
N LYS A 279 -2.90 -14.16 1.53
CA LYS A 279 -2.38 -14.53 0.21
C LYS A 279 -1.17 -15.45 0.35
N VAL A 280 -0.15 -15.00 1.06
CA VAL A 280 1.11 -15.73 1.32
C VAL A 280 0.86 -17.06 2.02
N ARG A 281 -0.12 -17.14 2.93
CA ARG A 281 -0.56 -18.41 3.55
C ARG A 281 -0.79 -19.51 2.53
N ARG A 282 -1.49 -19.20 1.42
CA ARG A 282 -1.82 -20.19 0.37
C ARG A 282 -0.58 -20.76 -0.30
N GLU A 283 0.45 -19.96 -0.44
CA GLU A 283 1.72 -20.34 -1.06
C GLU A 283 2.55 -21.20 -0.09
N LEU A 284 2.69 -20.73 1.16
CA LEU A 284 3.47 -21.39 2.21
C LEU A 284 2.82 -22.68 2.76
N LEU A 285 1.51 -22.87 2.53
CA LEU A 285 0.79 -24.06 2.97
C LEU A 285 1.35 -25.37 2.36
N ARG A 286 1.98 -25.29 1.20
CA ARG A 286 2.62 -26.44 0.55
C ARG A 286 3.84 -26.93 1.30
N ASP A 287 4.56 -26.01 1.95
CA ASP A 287 5.84 -26.29 2.61
C ASP A 287 5.65 -26.62 4.10
N ASN A 288 4.61 -26.06 4.74
CA ASN A 288 4.37 -26.29 6.17
C ASN A 288 2.87 -26.24 6.50
N PRO A 289 2.31 -27.36 7.03
CA PRO A 289 0.90 -27.46 7.43
C PRO A 289 0.46 -26.46 8.51
N LEU A 290 1.39 -25.90 9.29
CA LEU A 290 1.07 -24.90 10.31
C LEU A 290 0.36 -23.68 9.72
N PHE A 291 0.69 -23.30 8.49
CA PHE A 291 0.02 -22.17 7.81
C PHE A 291 -1.47 -22.42 7.55
N ALA A 292 -1.95 -23.66 7.64
CA ALA A 292 -3.38 -23.97 7.56
C ALA A 292 -4.20 -23.32 8.68
N GLN A 293 -3.57 -23.09 9.85
CA GLN A 293 -4.21 -22.51 11.02
C GLN A 293 -4.36 -20.98 10.95
N ILE A 294 -3.62 -20.32 10.05
CA ILE A 294 -3.75 -18.87 9.87
C ILE A 294 -5.15 -18.58 9.33
N ALA A 295 -5.91 -17.77 10.06
CA ALA A 295 -7.29 -17.45 9.75
C ALA A 295 -7.65 -16.00 10.13
N ALA A 296 -8.80 -15.55 9.64
CA ALA A 296 -9.42 -14.34 10.16
C ALA A 296 -9.75 -14.50 11.65
N PRO A 297 -9.54 -13.48 12.48
CA PRO A 297 -10.04 -13.50 13.85
C PRO A 297 -11.58 -13.44 13.84
N SER A 298 -12.22 -13.82 14.97
CA SER A 298 -13.66 -13.64 15.12
C SER A 298 -14.02 -12.15 14.97
N ILE A 299 -15.02 -11.89 14.15
CA ILE A 299 -15.55 -10.53 13.90
C ILE A 299 -16.79 -10.23 14.73
N GLU A 300 -17.17 -11.12 15.63
CA GLU A 300 -18.32 -10.92 16.52
C GLU A 300 -18.04 -9.80 17.51
N GLN A 301 -19.12 -9.11 17.93
CA GLN A 301 -18.98 -7.94 18.82
C GLN A 301 -18.44 -8.31 20.21
N ASP A 302 -18.64 -9.55 20.61
CA ASP A 302 -18.19 -10.10 21.89
C ASP A 302 -16.86 -10.86 21.80
N ALA A 303 -16.17 -10.78 20.67
CA ALA A 303 -14.82 -11.37 20.52
C ALA A 303 -13.88 -10.83 21.61
N TYR A 304 -13.09 -11.73 22.17
CA TYR A 304 -12.14 -11.39 23.25
C TYR A 304 -11.20 -10.26 22.87
N LEU A 305 -10.68 -10.31 21.66
CA LEU A 305 -9.79 -9.29 21.12
C LEU A 305 -10.46 -8.63 19.90
N PRO A 306 -10.70 -7.31 19.94
CA PRO A 306 -11.31 -6.63 18.82
C PRO A 306 -10.43 -6.70 17.58
N VAL A 307 -11.04 -6.86 16.44
CA VAL A 307 -10.33 -6.83 15.15
C VAL A 307 -9.96 -5.39 14.79
N HIS A 308 -8.76 -5.19 14.24
CA HIS A 308 -8.35 -3.87 13.76
C HIS A 308 -9.29 -3.37 12.66
N PRO A 309 -9.76 -2.10 12.70
CA PRO A 309 -10.75 -1.60 11.73
C PRO A 309 -10.34 -1.82 10.27
N GLY A 310 -9.07 -1.62 9.92
CA GLY A 310 -8.58 -1.89 8.58
C GLY A 310 -8.64 -3.37 8.20
N ALA A 311 -8.24 -4.28 9.10
CA ALA A 311 -8.36 -5.71 8.87
C ALA A 311 -9.83 -6.14 8.79
N LEU A 312 -10.70 -5.58 9.63
CA LEU A 312 -12.13 -5.82 9.59
C LEU A 312 -12.76 -5.38 8.26
N ALA A 313 -12.36 -4.21 7.74
CA ALA A 313 -12.80 -3.74 6.43
C ALA A 313 -12.42 -4.72 5.32
N PHE A 314 -11.20 -5.28 5.38
CA PHE A 314 -10.77 -6.32 4.46
C PHE A 314 -11.62 -7.59 4.58
N TYR A 315 -11.87 -8.10 5.78
CA TYR A 315 -12.65 -9.31 6.01
C TYR A 315 -14.11 -9.17 5.57
N ASN A 316 -14.68 -7.97 5.72
CA ASN A 316 -16.04 -7.64 5.29
C ASN A 316 -16.14 -7.29 3.79
N GLY A 317 -15.02 -7.24 3.06
CA GLY A 317 -15.00 -6.82 1.67
C GLY A 317 -15.34 -5.33 1.45
N THR A 318 -15.18 -4.51 2.49
CA THR A 318 -15.46 -3.06 2.48
C THR A 318 -14.19 -2.21 2.38
N THR A 319 -13.06 -2.82 2.03
CA THR A 319 -11.83 -2.06 1.75
C THR A 319 -12.10 -1.10 0.60
N GLN A 320 -11.91 0.18 0.84
CA GLN A 320 -12.02 1.19 -0.21
C GLN A 320 -10.90 0.96 -1.23
N SER A 321 -11.29 0.83 -2.49
CA SER A 321 -10.31 0.82 -3.59
C SER A 321 -9.67 2.20 -3.67
N PHE A 322 -8.39 2.27 -4.07
CA PHE A 322 -7.73 3.54 -4.40
C PHE A 322 -8.61 4.44 -5.29
N ILE A 323 -9.35 3.84 -6.21
CA ILE A 323 -10.28 4.56 -7.08
C ILE A 323 -11.44 5.18 -6.28
N ASP A 324 -11.94 4.49 -5.24
CA ASP A 324 -13.05 4.98 -4.43
C ASP A 324 -12.60 6.11 -3.50
N GLU A 325 -11.44 5.96 -2.88
CA GLU A 325 -10.84 6.97 -2.00
C GLU A 325 -10.47 8.26 -2.76
N TYR A 326 -9.89 8.11 -3.95
CA TYR A 326 -9.44 9.23 -4.78
C TYR A 326 -10.40 9.59 -5.90
N SER A 327 -11.60 8.99 -5.96
CA SER A 327 -12.60 9.24 -7.02
C SER A 327 -12.88 10.73 -7.21
N ASN A 328 -13.07 11.48 -6.12
CA ASN A 328 -13.30 12.92 -6.17
C ASN A 328 -12.11 13.67 -6.80
N TYR A 329 -10.88 13.30 -6.50
CA TYR A 329 -9.67 13.90 -7.07
C TYR A 329 -9.46 13.48 -8.53
N ILE A 330 -9.78 12.24 -8.87
CA ILE A 330 -9.70 11.72 -10.24
C ILE A 330 -10.71 12.43 -11.14
N TYR A 331 -11.92 12.73 -10.67
CA TYR A 331 -12.92 13.46 -11.41
C TYR A 331 -12.68 14.98 -11.41
N LEU A 332 -12.28 15.58 -10.29
CA LEU A 332 -12.00 17.01 -10.17
C LEU A 332 -10.68 17.42 -10.85
N GLY A 333 -9.68 16.53 -10.86
CA GLY A 333 -8.35 16.81 -11.43
C GLY A 333 -8.40 17.28 -12.89
N PRO A 334 -9.00 16.55 -13.83
CA PRO A 334 -9.14 16.96 -15.21
C PRO A 334 -9.96 18.25 -15.38
N MET A 335 -10.98 18.46 -14.53
CA MET A 335 -11.80 19.67 -14.56
C MET A 335 -11.01 20.90 -14.11
N ILE A 336 -10.20 20.79 -13.06
CA ILE A 336 -9.32 21.86 -12.59
C ILE A 336 -8.22 22.14 -13.62
N LEU A 337 -7.59 21.10 -14.18
CA LEU A 337 -6.58 21.24 -15.22
C LEU A 337 -7.15 21.88 -16.48
N GLY A 338 -8.37 21.50 -16.89
CA GLY A 338 -9.09 22.12 -17.99
C GLY A 338 -9.38 23.60 -17.74
N GLY A 339 -9.78 23.95 -16.52
CA GLY A 339 -9.97 25.34 -16.09
C GLY A 339 -8.67 26.14 -16.15
N ILE A 340 -7.57 25.61 -15.62
CA ILE A 340 -6.24 26.24 -15.67
C ILE A 340 -5.79 26.42 -17.14
N ALA A 341 -5.93 25.38 -17.96
CA ALA A 341 -5.57 25.45 -19.38
C ALA A 341 -6.39 26.51 -20.13
N SER A 342 -7.69 26.64 -19.83
CA SER A 342 -8.56 27.66 -20.39
C SER A 342 -8.14 29.07 -19.98
N VAL A 343 -7.79 29.29 -18.73
CA VAL A 343 -7.28 30.57 -18.22
C VAL A 343 -5.94 30.92 -18.87
N LEU A 344 -5.03 29.93 -19.00
CA LEU A 344 -3.75 30.12 -19.66
C LEU A 344 -3.92 30.44 -21.16
N ALA A 345 -4.84 29.76 -21.85
CA ALA A 345 -5.14 30.05 -23.25
C ALA A 345 -5.75 31.45 -23.44
N ALA A 346 -6.65 31.85 -22.54
CA ALA A 346 -7.20 33.21 -22.53
C ALA A 346 -6.13 34.27 -22.23
N ALA A 347 -5.25 34.05 -21.27
CA ALA A 347 -4.12 34.91 -20.97
C ALA A 347 -3.13 35.02 -22.14
N TRP A 348 -2.85 33.90 -22.81
CA TRP A 348 -2.01 33.83 -24.00
C TRP A 348 -2.58 34.71 -25.13
N LYS A 349 -3.90 34.59 -25.36
CA LYS A 349 -4.61 35.41 -26.36
C LYS A 349 -4.65 36.88 -25.96
N PHE A 350 -4.87 37.19 -24.69
CA PHE A 350 -4.88 38.56 -24.16
C PHE A 350 -3.51 39.24 -24.26
N LEU A 351 -2.44 38.50 -24.00
CA LEU A 351 -1.05 38.99 -24.10
C LEU A 351 -0.58 39.11 -25.56
N GLY A 352 -1.41 38.78 -26.57
CA GLY A 352 -1.09 38.90 -27.99
C GLY A 352 0.11 38.03 -28.43
N ILE A 353 0.49 37.03 -27.64
CA ILE A 353 1.63 36.17 -27.96
C ILE A 353 1.24 35.27 -29.13
N GLY A 354 1.80 35.58 -30.33
CA GLY A 354 1.56 34.76 -31.54
C GLY A 354 0.42 35.26 -32.43
N GLN A 355 -0.10 36.49 -32.24
CA GLN A 355 -0.92 37.08 -33.27
C GLN A 355 -0.02 37.36 -34.47
N PRO A 356 -0.39 36.93 -35.71
CA PRO A 356 0.31 37.38 -36.92
C PRO A 356 0.19 38.88 -36.97
N GLU A 357 1.33 39.63 -37.08
CA GLU A 357 1.31 41.03 -37.44
C GLU A 357 0.42 41.15 -38.69
N PHE A 358 -0.61 41.99 -38.59
CA PHE A 358 -1.39 42.38 -39.74
C PHE A 358 -0.42 43.16 -40.64
N ARG A 359 0.32 42.49 -41.50
CA ARG A 359 1.03 43.12 -42.60
C ARG A 359 -0.04 43.61 -43.54
N GLU A 360 -0.08 44.96 -43.77
CA GLU A 360 -0.86 45.50 -44.87
C GLU A 360 -0.55 44.66 -46.11
N GLY A 361 -1.58 44.09 -46.69
CA GLY A 361 -1.39 43.27 -47.87
C GLY A 361 -0.71 44.05 -48.97
N PRO A 362 0.07 43.40 -49.86
CA PRO A 362 0.73 44.05 -50.96
C PRO A 362 -0.23 44.91 -51.79
N LEU A 363 -1.48 44.54 -51.95
CA LEU A 363 -2.54 45.30 -52.60
C LEU A 363 -2.90 46.58 -51.83
N ASP A 364 -2.98 46.56 -50.50
CA ASP A 364 -3.28 47.76 -49.72
C ASP A 364 -2.17 48.79 -49.81
N THR A 365 -0.92 48.32 -49.83
CA THR A 365 0.26 49.17 -50.06
C THR A 365 0.20 49.79 -51.42
N LEU A 366 -0.10 49.05 -52.52
CA LEU A 366 -0.24 49.53 -53.86
C LEU A 366 -1.41 50.58 -54.01
N TYR A 367 -2.54 50.31 -53.31
CA TYR A 367 -3.65 51.26 -53.27
C TYR A 367 -3.28 52.55 -52.50
N GLY A 368 -2.46 52.45 -51.48
CA GLY A 368 -1.89 53.61 -50.78
C GLY A 368 -1.02 54.44 -51.66
N LEU A 369 -0.17 53.81 -52.51
CA LEU A 369 0.65 54.49 -53.49
C LEU A 369 -0.18 55.17 -54.55
N ALA A 370 -1.31 54.59 -55.01
CA ALA A 370 -2.25 55.27 -55.95
C ALA A 370 -2.81 56.56 -55.38
N ARG A 371 -2.99 56.66 -54.08
CA ARG A 371 -3.43 57.93 -53.43
C ARG A 371 -2.30 58.97 -53.40
N ARG A 372 -1.06 58.50 -53.10
CA ARG A 372 0.12 59.43 -53.12
C ARG A 372 0.42 59.99 -54.47
N ILE A 373 0.34 59.18 -55.55
CA ILE A 373 0.54 59.63 -56.94
C ILE A 373 -0.32 60.87 -57.26
N ARG A 374 -1.58 60.93 -56.85
CA ARG A 374 -2.50 62.04 -57.12
C ARG A 374 -2.09 63.34 -56.43
N GLY A 375 -1.33 63.29 -55.36
CA GLY A 375 -0.87 64.42 -54.56
C GLY A 375 0.53 64.95 -54.93
N VAL A 376 1.31 64.20 -55.72
CA VAL A 376 2.70 64.56 -56.09
C VAL A 376 2.75 65.72 -57.06
N ASN A 377 3.66 66.64 -56.78
CA ASN A 377 3.87 67.87 -57.65
C ASN A 377 5.28 67.96 -58.26
N SER A 378 6.12 66.91 -58.00
CA SER A 378 7.52 66.89 -58.47
C SER A 378 7.78 65.61 -59.25
N GLU A 379 8.50 65.70 -60.38
CA GLU A 379 8.91 64.55 -61.20
C GLU A 379 9.80 63.53 -60.39
N GLY A 380 10.70 64.09 -59.55
CA GLY A 380 11.56 63.18 -58.69
C GLY A 380 10.79 62.36 -57.68
N GLU A 381 9.73 62.90 -57.05
CA GLU A 381 8.86 62.16 -56.16
C GLU A 381 8.04 61.11 -56.92
N LEU A 382 7.62 61.42 -58.18
CA LEU A 382 6.89 60.48 -59.01
C LEU A 382 7.74 59.26 -59.40
N SER A 383 9.02 59.53 -59.79
CA SER A 383 10.00 58.47 -60.08
C SER A 383 10.30 57.57 -58.87
N ASN A 384 10.38 58.16 -57.68
CA ASN A 384 10.57 57.36 -56.45
C ASN A 384 9.37 56.41 -56.13
N ILE A 385 8.16 56.91 -56.38
CA ILE A 385 6.95 56.09 -56.23
C ILE A 385 6.89 54.98 -57.29
N GLU A 386 7.30 55.25 -58.50
CA GLU A 386 7.39 54.28 -59.60
C GLU A 386 8.36 53.15 -59.25
N GLU A 387 9.54 53.48 -58.71
CA GLU A 387 10.52 52.47 -58.18
C GLU A 387 9.97 51.64 -57.01
N GLU A 388 9.21 52.30 -56.10
CA GLU A 388 8.57 51.64 -55.00
C GLU A 388 7.52 50.59 -55.46
N ILE A 389 6.71 50.99 -56.49
CA ILE A 389 5.74 50.10 -57.13
C ILE A 389 6.43 48.91 -57.80
N ASP A 390 7.47 49.20 -58.58
CA ASP A 390 8.24 48.15 -59.27
C ASP A 390 8.86 47.15 -58.31
N ASN A 391 9.38 47.61 -57.17
CA ASN A 391 9.95 46.74 -56.15
C ASN A 391 8.90 45.81 -55.51
N ILE A 392 7.70 46.33 -55.22
CA ILE A 392 6.59 45.55 -54.68
C ILE A 392 6.14 44.47 -55.70
N LEU A 393 5.96 44.85 -56.97
CA LEU A 393 5.54 43.98 -58.03
C LEU A 393 6.57 42.90 -58.34
N LYS A 394 7.88 43.19 -58.29
CA LYS A 394 8.97 42.23 -58.43
C LYS A 394 8.99 41.24 -57.24
N ALA A 395 8.76 41.74 -56.05
CA ALA A 395 8.71 40.86 -54.83
C ALA A 395 7.54 39.87 -54.88
N GLU A 396 6.36 40.35 -55.28
CA GLU A 396 5.16 39.52 -55.42
C GLU A 396 5.28 38.47 -56.53
N ARG A 397 5.85 38.85 -57.70
CA ARG A 397 6.14 37.89 -58.79
C ARG A 397 7.10 36.76 -58.31
N ARG A 398 8.16 37.12 -57.60
CA ARG A 398 9.07 36.10 -57.03
C ARG A 398 8.39 35.18 -56.02
N MET A 399 7.46 35.70 -55.21
CA MET A 399 6.68 34.87 -54.27
C MET A 399 5.72 33.96 -55.01
N ALA A 400 5.07 34.41 -56.07
CA ALA A 400 4.21 33.59 -56.90
C ALA A 400 4.99 32.49 -57.66
N GLU A 401 6.18 32.79 -58.21
CA GLU A 401 7.07 31.85 -58.85
C GLU A 401 7.61 30.79 -57.87
N ALA A 402 7.76 31.15 -56.60
CA ALA A 402 8.15 30.26 -55.51
C ALA A 402 7.00 29.36 -54.98
N GLY A 403 5.81 29.44 -55.57
CA GLY A 403 4.66 28.64 -55.18
C GLY A 403 4.04 29.03 -53.82
N ASN A 404 4.22 30.27 -53.36
CA ASN A 404 3.66 30.73 -52.09
C ASN A 404 2.15 31.00 -52.25
N GLU A 405 1.32 30.19 -51.53
CA GLU A 405 -0.15 30.32 -51.56
C GLU A 405 -0.69 31.69 -51.13
N ASN A 406 0.11 32.51 -50.45
CA ASN A 406 -0.24 33.87 -50.04
C ASN A 406 0.15 34.96 -51.05
N ALA A 407 0.74 34.58 -52.18
CA ALA A 407 1.07 35.56 -53.24
C ALA A 407 -0.21 36.05 -53.92
N VAL A 408 -0.22 37.34 -54.28
CA VAL A 408 -1.36 37.91 -55.00
C VAL A 408 -1.41 37.30 -56.40
N ASP A 409 -2.63 36.95 -56.86
CA ASP A 409 -2.86 36.41 -58.20
C ASP A 409 -2.30 37.36 -59.30
N ALA A 410 -1.59 36.74 -60.24
CA ALA A 410 -0.89 37.44 -61.30
C ALA A 410 -1.82 38.29 -62.14
N ALA A 411 -3.08 37.88 -62.36
CA ALA A 411 -4.07 38.65 -63.09
C ALA A 411 -4.44 39.92 -62.31
N THR A 412 -4.63 39.81 -61.00
CA THR A 412 -4.93 41.00 -60.14
C THR A 412 -3.75 41.94 -60.05
N LEU A 413 -2.52 41.43 -59.91
CA LEU A 413 -1.30 42.27 -59.93
C LEU A 413 -1.15 43.03 -61.22
N ASN A 414 -1.39 42.40 -62.37
CA ASN A 414 -1.29 43.06 -63.69
C ASN A 414 -2.33 44.14 -63.80
N VAL A 415 -3.57 43.97 -63.38
CA VAL A 415 -4.63 44.96 -63.39
C VAL A 415 -4.25 46.17 -62.51
N VAL A 416 -3.74 45.96 -61.34
CA VAL A 416 -3.33 47.04 -60.41
C VAL A 416 -2.11 47.75 -60.94
N ALA A 417 -1.11 47.05 -61.47
CA ALA A 417 0.08 47.62 -62.07
C ALA A 417 -0.30 48.55 -63.23
N HIS A 418 -1.12 48.08 -64.17
CA HIS A 418 -1.55 48.92 -65.33
C HIS A 418 -2.34 50.17 -64.92
N ARG A 419 -3.15 50.08 -63.88
CA ARG A 419 -3.86 51.19 -63.30
C ARG A 419 -2.91 52.26 -62.72
N LEU A 420 -1.86 51.79 -62.01
CA LEU A 420 -0.85 52.65 -61.38
C LEU A 420 0.02 53.35 -62.45
N GLU A 421 0.43 52.58 -63.48
CA GLU A 421 1.16 53.14 -64.62
C GLU A 421 0.36 54.26 -65.31
N ASN A 422 -0.93 54.05 -65.58
CA ASN A 422 -1.79 55.03 -66.13
C ASN A 422 -1.90 56.30 -65.25
N LEU A 423 -2.04 56.12 -63.93
CA LEU A 423 -2.09 57.23 -62.98
C LEU A 423 -0.78 58.04 -62.93
N ILE A 424 0.37 57.34 -63.05
CA ILE A 424 1.68 57.99 -63.13
C ILE A 424 1.80 58.80 -64.46
N HIS A 425 1.39 58.20 -65.58
CA HIS A 425 1.44 58.86 -66.88
C HIS A 425 0.57 60.10 -66.89
N ASP A 426 -0.66 60.04 -66.43
CA ASP A 426 -1.59 61.13 -66.32
C ASP A 426 -1.01 62.27 -65.42
N ARG A 427 -0.41 61.87 -64.30
CA ARG A 427 0.16 62.81 -63.33
C ARG A 427 1.41 63.49 -63.91
N ARG A 428 2.27 62.73 -64.62
CA ARG A 428 3.45 63.24 -65.32
C ARG A 428 3.05 64.25 -66.36
N ALA A 429 1.99 63.99 -67.12
CA ALA A 429 1.45 64.93 -68.14
C ALA A 429 0.93 66.21 -67.47
N MET A 430 0.27 66.12 -66.33
CA MET A 430 -0.22 67.30 -65.58
C MET A 430 0.92 68.13 -64.99
N ILE A 431 2.01 67.49 -64.50
CA ILE A 431 3.18 68.25 -64.03
C ILE A 431 3.90 68.97 -65.15
N ALA A 432 4.05 68.34 -66.32
CA ALA A 432 4.67 68.94 -67.52
C ALA A 432 3.86 70.07 -68.09
N ALA A 433 2.52 70.03 -68.00
CA ALA A 433 1.63 71.07 -68.49
C ALA A 433 1.55 72.35 -67.61
N LYS A 434 2.16 72.32 -66.40
CA LYS A 434 2.13 73.47 -65.49
C LYS A 434 3.20 74.45 -65.86
N PRO A 435 2.84 75.70 -66.25
CA PRO A 435 3.83 76.72 -66.69
C PRO A 435 4.79 77.04 -65.53
N PRO A 436 6.09 77.29 -65.82
CA PRO A 436 7.06 77.66 -64.82
C PRO A 436 6.59 78.87 -64.03
N ILE A 437 6.48 78.80 -62.76
CA ILE A 437 6.20 79.94 -61.87
C ILE A 437 7.37 80.90 -62.05
N ALA A 438 7.13 82.02 -62.73
CA ALA A 438 8.12 83.06 -62.82
C ALA A 438 8.51 83.54 -61.45
N SER A 439 9.78 83.42 -61.11
CA SER A 439 10.38 84.01 -59.90
C SER A 439 10.25 85.54 -60.04
N VAL A 440 9.33 86.09 -59.28
CA VAL A 440 9.32 87.55 -59.10
C VAL A 440 10.36 87.82 -58.03
N ALA A 441 11.34 88.61 -58.43
CA ALA A 441 12.44 89.19 -57.67
C ALA A 441 11.96 90.01 -56.47
#